data_1277c5f113dacd231cc634f2766a4d76
#
_entry.id   1277c5f113dacd231cc634f2766a4d76
#
_cell.length_a   1.000
_cell.length_b   1.000
_cell.length_c   1.000
_cell.angle_alpha   90.00
_cell.angle_beta   90.00
_cell.angle_gamma   90.00
#
_symmetry.space_group_name_H-M   'P 1'
#
loop_
_entity.id
_entity.type
_entity.pdbx_description
1 polymer ?
#
loop_
_entity_poly.entity_id
_entity_poly.type
_entity_poly.pdbx_seq_one_letter_code
_entity_poly.pdbx_strand_id
1 'polypeptide(L)'
;MKNIIEEYANLKQRMAEVDTDKLWEYYMPNSPADQDILKDFISELGEEIPKELIELYQIANGWNCFYQMVDLFSLDDYHSDKMDYAKTLLVTELEYQDEFKINELLPIAVSRDDMDLFVLVVGGNSLGQVIWFAGGVIERFDSIKSFLSGMMGYSKADMKDLLG
;
A
#
# COMPACT_ATOMS: atom_id res chain seq x y z
N MET A 1 -1.71 13.20 -6.21
CA MET A 1 -0.81 12.09 -5.85
C MET A 1 0.57 12.59 -5.44
N LYS A 2 1.33 13.24 -6.33
CA LYS A 2 2.73 13.66 -6.07
C LYS A 2 2.91 14.43 -4.75
N ASN A 3 2.10 15.45 -4.49
CA ASN A 3 2.21 16.24 -3.26
C ASN A 3 1.99 15.40 -1.99
N ILE A 4 1.09 14.41 -2.03
CA ILE A 4 0.84 13.51 -0.89
C ILE A 4 2.08 12.66 -0.61
N ILE A 5 2.69 12.09 -1.64
CA ILE A 5 3.90 11.26 -1.53
C ILE A 5 5.07 12.10 -1.00
N GLU A 6 5.26 13.32 -1.52
CA GLU A 6 6.32 14.23 -1.05
C GLU A 6 6.11 14.65 0.41
N GLU A 7 4.89 14.99 0.81
CA GLU A 7 4.57 15.34 2.21
C GLU A 7 4.80 14.16 3.13
N TYR A 8 4.38 12.96 2.72
CA TYR A 8 4.56 11.75 3.52
C TYR A 8 6.05 11.36 3.63
N ALA A 9 6.81 11.47 2.55
CA ALA A 9 8.27 11.24 2.57
C ALA A 9 8.99 12.20 3.53
N ASN A 10 8.62 13.49 3.52
CA ASN A 10 9.16 14.48 4.46
C ASN A 10 8.78 14.16 5.93
N LEU A 11 7.58 13.63 6.16
CA LEU A 11 7.18 13.16 7.49
C LEU A 11 8.07 11.99 7.93
N LYS A 12 8.26 10.98 7.05
CA LYS A 12 9.11 9.81 7.35
C LYS A 12 10.56 10.21 7.68
N GLN A 13 11.13 11.19 6.99
CA GLN A 13 12.44 11.72 7.31
C GLN A 13 12.47 12.31 8.74
N ARG A 14 11.49 13.13 9.11
CA ARG A 14 11.42 13.69 10.46
C ARG A 14 11.22 12.62 11.53
N MET A 15 10.43 11.57 11.22
CA MET A 15 10.30 10.43 12.14
C MET A 15 11.63 9.73 12.36
N ALA A 16 12.43 9.51 11.32
CA ALA A 16 13.76 8.91 11.42
C ALA A 16 14.72 9.73 12.29
N GLU A 17 14.57 11.06 12.31
CA GLU A 17 15.40 11.95 13.15
C GLU A 17 15.04 11.86 14.63
N VAL A 18 13.77 11.58 14.98
CA VAL A 18 13.28 11.53 16.36
C VAL A 18 13.21 10.12 16.93
N ASP A 19 13.20 9.10 16.10
CA ASP A 19 13.22 7.68 16.49
C ASP A 19 14.63 7.27 16.93
N THR A 20 15.03 7.71 18.13
CA THR A 20 16.36 7.42 18.71
C THR A 20 16.55 5.94 19.04
N ASP A 21 15.48 5.24 19.32
CA ASP A 21 15.48 3.82 19.68
C ASP A 21 15.44 2.90 18.44
N LYS A 22 15.30 3.49 17.26
CA LYS A 22 15.22 2.77 15.97
C LYS A 22 14.14 1.70 15.97
N LEU A 23 12.95 2.09 16.38
CA LEU A 23 11.80 1.19 16.45
C LEU A 23 11.37 0.71 15.05
N TRP A 24 11.56 1.55 14.03
CA TRP A 24 11.21 1.23 12.65
C TRP A 24 12.33 1.55 11.66
N GLU A 25 12.24 0.94 10.49
CA GLU A 25 13.07 1.28 9.34
C GLU A 25 12.41 2.42 8.53
N TYR A 26 13.24 3.32 8.01
CA TYR A 26 12.78 4.48 7.25
C TYR A 26 13.42 4.51 5.87
N TYR A 27 12.61 4.28 4.86
CA TYR A 27 13.03 4.36 3.46
C TYR A 27 12.31 5.50 2.75
N MET A 28 12.90 5.97 1.67
CA MET A 28 12.25 6.91 0.76
C MET A 28 11.45 6.14 -0.30
N PRO A 29 10.41 6.75 -0.90
CA PRO A 29 9.73 6.13 -2.03
C PRO A 29 10.73 5.83 -3.14
N ASN A 30 10.54 4.69 -3.81
CA ASN A 30 11.37 4.32 -4.96
C ASN A 30 11.17 5.31 -6.12
N SER A 31 12.12 5.36 -7.04
CA SER A 31 11.99 6.10 -8.29
C SER A 31 10.75 5.66 -9.07
N PRO A 32 10.22 6.49 -9.99
CA PRO A 32 9.13 6.11 -10.88
C PRO A 32 9.39 4.80 -11.61
N ALA A 33 8.32 4.04 -11.88
CA ALA A 33 8.41 2.82 -12.66
C ALA A 33 8.89 3.10 -14.09
N ASP A 34 9.62 2.14 -14.66
CA ASP A 34 9.89 2.14 -16.08
C ASP A 34 8.57 2.09 -16.87
N GLN A 35 8.47 2.91 -17.93
CA GLN A 35 7.22 3.07 -18.66
C GLN A 35 6.81 1.82 -19.44
N ASP A 36 7.76 1.04 -19.93
CA ASP A 36 7.45 -0.19 -20.67
C ASP A 36 7.01 -1.30 -19.70
N ILE A 37 7.66 -1.42 -18.55
CA ILE A 37 7.25 -2.34 -17.49
C ILE A 37 5.85 -1.98 -16.97
N LEU A 38 5.57 -0.68 -16.79
CA LEU A 38 4.24 -0.22 -16.35
C LEU A 38 3.15 -0.54 -17.40
N LYS A 39 3.45 -0.39 -18.69
CA LYS A 39 2.51 -0.76 -19.76
C LYS A 39 2.21 -2.25 -19.78
N ASP A 40 3.23 -3.09 -19.60
CA ASP A 40 3.06 -4.55 -19.53
C ASP A 40 2.19 -4.93 -18.34
N PHE A 41 2.45 -4.36 -17.17
CA PHE A 41 1.64 -4.56 -15.98
C PHE A 41 0.17 -4.16 -16.16
N ILE A 42 -0.09 -3.00 -16.77
CA ILE A 42 -1.44 -2.54 -17.10
C ILE A 42 -2.14 -3.54 -18.05
N SER A 43 -1.42 -4.04 -19.05
CA SER A 43 -1.95 -5.01 -20.01
C SER A 43 -2.29 -6.35 -19.35
N GLU A 44 -1.54 -6.79 -18.35
CA GLU A 44 -1.80 -8.00 -17.58
C GLU A 44 -3.03 -7.88 -16.70
N LEU A 45 -3.26 -6.71 -16.09
CA LEU A 45 -4.40 -6.48 -15.20
C LEU A 45 -5.72 -6.22 -15.93
N GLY A 46 -5.69 -5.74 -17.18
CA GLY A 46 -6.88 -5.48 -18.00
C GLY A 46 -7.38 -4.02 -17.96
N GLU A 47 -8.55 -3.77 -18.55
CA GLU A 47 -9.03 -2.40 -18.83
C GLU A 47 -9.61 -1.64 -17.61
N GLU A 48 -9.94 -2.32 -16.52
CA GLU A 48 -10.64 -1.73 -15.35
C GLU A 48 -9.70 -1.26 -14.23
N ILE A 49 -8.45 -0.95 -14.55
CA ILE A 49 -7.49 -0.51 -13.54
C ILE A 49 -7.80 0.92 -13.09
N PRO A 50 -7.90 1.18 -11.78
CA PRO A 50 -8.04 2.53 -11.28
C PRO A 50 -6.88 3.41 -11.75
N LYS A 51 -7.20 4.57 -12.34
CA LYS A 51 -6.18 5.52 -12.85
C LYS A 51 -5.18 5.96 -11.78
N GLU A 52 -5.60 6.00 -10.52
CA GLU A 52 -4.72 6.37 -9.41
C GLU A 52 -3.60 5.35 -9.18
N LEU A 53 -3.79 4.06 -9.51
CA LEU A 53 -2.72 3.07 -9.45
C LEU A 53 -1.62 3.38 -10.48
N ILE A 54 -2.02 3.74 -11.70
CA ILE A 54 -1.09 4.14 -12.76
C ILE A 54 -0.33 5.42 -12.33
N GLU A 55 -1.07 6.42 -11.82
CA GLU A 55 -0.49 7.68 -11.32
C GLU A 55 0.53 7.40 -10.18
N LEU A 56 0.23 6.47 -9.28
CA LEU A 56 1.13 6.07 -8.20
C LEU A 56 2.46 5.56 -8.77
N TYR A 57 2.43 4.58 -9.68
CA TYR A 57 3.65 3.99 -10.25
C TYR A 57 4.43 4.95 -11.16
N GLN A 58 3.76 5.93 -11.76
CA GLN A 58 4.43 7.02 -12.49
C GLN A 58 5.21 7.98 -11.59
N ILE A 59 4.93 7.97 -10.27
CA ILE A 59 5.59 8.84 -9.29
C ILE A 59 6.54 8.02 -8.42
N ALA A 60 6.13 6.85 -7.95
CA ALA A 60 6.90 6.00 -7.06
C ALA A 60 6.61 4.52 -7.38
N ASN A 61 7.63 3.76 -7.73
CA ASN A 61 7.55 2.31 -7.94
C ASN A 61 7.73 1.56 -6.63
N GLY A 62 6.72 1.67 -5.75
CA GLY A 62 6.74 1.08 -4.43
C GLY A 62 7.47 1.90 -3.37
N TRP A 63 7.32 1.48 -2.13
CA TRP A 63 7.93 2.13 -0.98
C TRP A 63 8.06 1.15 0.19
N ASN A 64 9.27 0.72 0.49
CA ASN A 64 9.54 -0.18 1.61
C ASN A 64 9.29 0.55 2.93
N CYS A 65 8.68 -0.16 3.90
CA CYS A 65 8.34 0.40 5.22
C CYS A 65 7.67 1.78 5.14
N PHE A 66 6.76 1.97 4.16
CA PHE A 66 6.03 3.24 4.04
C PHE A 66 5.20 3.55 5.29
N TYR A 67 4.72 2.50 5.96
CA TYR A 67 4.09 2.56 7.28
C TYR A 67 4.62 1.42 8.14
N GLN A 68 5.33 1.72 9.23
CA GLN A 68 5.94 0.72 10.11
C GLN A 68 6.68 -0.37 9.29
N MET A 69 6.28 -1.64 9.42
CA MET A 69 6.85 -2.78 8.68
C MET A 69 6.10 -3.10 7.38
N VAL A 70 5.20 -2.23 6.94
CA VAL A 70 4.39 -2.42 5.73
C VAL A 70 5.12 -1.90 4.50
N ASP A 71 5.26 -2.74 3.49
CA ASP A 71 5.81 -2.39 2.18
C ASP A 71 4.68 -2.09 1.19
N LEU A 72 4.72 -0.91 0.57
CA LEU A 72 3.92 -0.61 -0.62
C LEU A 72 4.58 -1.24 -1.83
N PHE A 73 3.85 -2.04 -2.60
CA PHE A 73 4.39 -2.86 -3.68
C PHE A 73 5.01 -2.04 -4.80
N SER A 74 6.22 -2.47 -5.22
CA SER A 74 6.75 -2.16 -6.55
C SER A 74 6.14 -3.09 -7.60
N LEU A 75 6.33 -2.79 -8.89
CA LEU A 75 5.88 -3.67 -9.97
C LEU A 75 6.54 -5.06 -9.90
N ASP A 76 7.80 -5.14 -9.47
CA ASP A 76 8.52 -6.41 -9.31
C ASP A 76 7.95 -7.25 -8.16
N ASP A 77 7.37 -6.63 -7.14
CA ASP A 77 6.79 -7.34 -6.00
C ASP A 77 5.61 -8.26 -6.40
N TYR A 78 4.92 -7.96 -7.50
CA TYR A 78 3.82 -8.79 -8.02
C TYR A 78 4.27 -10.17 -8.51
N HIS A 79 5.56 -10.36 -8.75
CA HIS A 79 6.18 -11.63 -9.16
C HIS A 79 7.13 -12.19 -8.09
N SER A 80 6.95 -11.82 -6.83
CA SER A 80 7.83 -12.20 -5.71
C SER A 80 7.08 -12.96 -4.61
N ASP A 81 7.84 -13.53 -3.67
CA ASP A 81 7.32 -14.17 -2.45
C ASP A 81 6.44 -13.23 -1.61
N LYS A 82 6.65 -11.91 -1.73
CA LYS A 82 5.82 -10.90 -1.07
C LYS A 82 4.37 -10.96 -1.55
N MET A 83 4.16 -11.11 -2.86
CA MET A 83 2.83 -11.30 -3.44
C MET A 83 2.21 -12.63 -3.03
N ASP A 84 3.00 -13.70 -2.97
CA ASP A 84 2.52 -15.02 -2.53
C ASP A 84 2.07 -14.98 -1.07
N TYR A 85 2.80 -14.29 -0.21
CA TYR A 85 2.39 -14.05 1.17
C TYR A 85 1.10 -13.22 1.26
N ALA A 86 1.01 -12.12 0.53
CA ALA A 86 -0.19 -11.28 0.47
C ALA A 86 -1.43 -12.06 -0.01
N LYS A 87 -1.28 -12.92 -1.02
CA LYS A 87 -2.36 -13.81 -1.48
C LYS A 87 -2.80 -14.80 -0.41
N THR A 88 -1.86 -15.35 0.35
CA THR A 88 -2.18 -16.27 1.46
C THR A 88 -3.02 -15.57 2.53
N LEU A 89 -2.63 -14.35 2.93
CA LEU A 89 -3.43 -13.53 3.86
C LEU A 89 -4.82 -13.22 3.28
N LEU A 90 -4.87 -12.82 2.00
CA LEU A 90 -6.13 -12.48 1.34
C LEU A 90 -7.10 -13.66 1.32
N VAL A 91 -6.65 -14.86 0.99
CA VAL A 91 -7.49 -16.07 1.02
C VAL A 91 -8.06 -16.28 2.42
N THR A 92 -7.25 -16.13 3.47
CA THR A 92 -7.70 -16.27 4.85
C THR A 92 -8.75 -15.22 5.23
N GLU A 93 -8.56 -13.96 4.85
CA GLU A 93 -9.52 -12.88 5.11
C GLU A 93 -10.85 -13.13 4.40
N LEU A 94 -10.82 -13.66 3.17
CA LEU A 94 -12.03 -13.95 2.39
C LEU A 94 -12.82 -15.17 2.88
N GLU A 95 -12.25 -16.04 3.72
CA GLU A 95 -12.98 -17.16 4.35
C GLU A 95 -14.09 -16.68 5.30
N TYR A 96 -14.00 -15.47 5.81
CA TYR A 96 -14.90 -14.92 6.83
C TYR A 96 -15.81 -13.80 6.34
N GLN A 97 -15.86 -13.57 5.02
CA GLN A 97 -16.72 -12.55 4.45
C GLN A 97 -17.13 -12.89 3.00
N ASP A 98 -18.33 -12.45 2.57
CA ASP A 98 -18.90 -12.71 1.24
C ASP A 98 -18.96 -11.44 0.36
N GLU A 99 -18.45 -10.31 0.84
CA GLU A 99 -18.60 -9.01 0.18
C GLU A 99 -17.77 -8.91 -1.09
N PHE A 100 -16.54 -9.49 -1.06
CA PHE A 100 -15.59 -9.40 -2.17
C PHE A 100 -15.24 -10.78 -2.71
N LYS A 101 -14.97 -10.82 -4.01
CA LYS A 101 -14.37 -11.98 -4.67
C LYS A 101 -12.88 -11.76 -4.85
N ILE A 102 -12.11 -12.84 -4.81
CA ILE A 102 -10.65 -12.78 -4.91
C ILE A 102 -10.14 -12.09 -6.17
N ASN A 103 -10.85 -12.25 -7.30
CA ASN A 103 -10.49 -11.62 -8.58
C ASN A 103 -10.87 -10.13 -8.66
N GLU A 104 -11.58 -9.59 -7.68
CA GLU A 104 -11.90 -8.17 -7.55
C GLU A 104 -10.87 -7.41 -6.71
N LEU A 105 -9.90 -8.10 -6.12
CA LEU A 105 -8.96 -7.55 -5.16
C LEU A 105 -7.51 -7.73 -5.61
N LEU A 106 -6.77 -6.63 -5.64
CA LEU A 106 -5.34 -6.60 -5.95
C LEU A 106 -4.56 -6.19 -4.70
N PRO A 107 -3.74 -7.06 -4.09
CA PRO A 107 -2.82 -6.64 -3.04
C PRO A 107 -1.91 -5.50 -3.53
N ILE A 108 -1.77 -4.43 -2.74
CA ILE A 108 -0.90 -3.29 -3.06
C ILE A 108 0.10 -2.99 -1.96
N ALA A 109 -0.11 -3.51 -0.75
CA ALA A 109 0.84 -3.40 0.34
C ALA A 109 0.63 -4.55 1.34
N VAL A 110 1.70 -4.96 2.01
CA VAL A 110 1.66 -6.03 3.02
C VAL A 110 2.73 -5.80 4.08
N SER A 111 2.45 -6.16 5.33
CA SER A 111 3.45 -6.17 6.39
C SER A 111 4.44 -7.32 6.20
N ARG A 112 5.69 -7.11 6.61
CA ARG A 112 6.73 -8.15 6.58
C ARG A 112 6.52 -9.23 7.65
N ASP A 113 6.04 -8.82 8.83
CA ASP A 113 6.02 -9.65 10.03
C ASP A 113 4.64 -9.72 10.70
N ASP A 114 3.63 -9.04 10.15
CA ASP A 114 2.30 -8.95 10.72
C ASP A 114 1.22 -9.26 9.67
N MET A 115 -0.04 -9.25 10.07
CA MET A 115 -1.19 -9.60 9.22
C MET A 115 -1.74 -8.41 8.41
N ASP A 116 -1.10 -7.24 8.47
CA ASP A 116 -1.55 -6.07 7.73
C ASP A 116 -1.45 -6.30 6.23
N LEU A 117 -2.60 -6.26 5.57
CA LEU A 117 -2.76 -6.41 4.14
C LEU A 117 -3.63 -5.28 3.60
N PHE A 118 -3.16 -4.60 2.57
CA PHE A 118 -3.92 -3.57 1.86
C PHE A 118 -4.19 -4.04 0.46
N VAL A 119 -5.46 -4.02 0.07
CA VAL A 119 -5.90 -4.43 -1.25
C VAL A 119 -6.65 -3.30 -1.96
N LEU A 120 -6.38 -3.15 -3.24
CA LEU A 120 -7.13 -2.26 -4.13
C LEU A 120 -8.28 -3.05 -4.72
N VAL A 121 -9.48 -2.48 -4.68
CA VAL A 121 -10.65 -3.05 -5.37
C VAL A 121 -10.52 -2.71 -6.86
N VAL A 122 -10.37 -3.74 -7.68
CA VAL A 122 -10.18 -3.65 -9.14
C VAL A 122 -11.39 -4.14 -9.93
N GLY A 123 -12.52 -4.38 -9.27
CA GLY A 123 -13.75 -4.80 -9.90
C GLY A 123 -14.97 -4.56 -9.01
N GLY A 124 -16.18 -4.71 -9.59
CA GLY A 124 -17.42 -4.54 -8.85
C GLY A 124 -17.79 -3.10 -8.52
N ASN A 125 -18.69 -2.92 -7.55
CA ASN A 125 -19.29 -1.63 -7.23
C ASN A 125 -18.37 -0.70 -6.41
N SER A 126 -17.30 -1.24 -5.82
CA SER A 126 -16.36 -0.50 -4.96
C SER A 126 -15.02 -0.25 -5.65
N LEU A 127 -15.00 -0.26 -6.98
CA LEU A 127 -13.80 -0.03 -7.80
C LEU A 127 -13.01 1.20 -7.34
N GLY A 128 -11.73 1.01 -7.08
CA GLY A 128 -10.79 2.07 -6.66
C GLY A 128 -10.68 2.27 -5.16
N GLN A 129 -11.53 1.65 -4.34
CA GLN A 129 -11.34 1.64 -2.89
C GLN A 129 -10.10 0.85 -2.49
N VAL A 130 -9.48 1.21 -1.38
CA VAL A 130 -8.43 0.43 -0.72
C VAL A 130 -8.99 -0.10 0.61
N ILE A 131 -8.86 -1.40 0.83
CA ILE A 131 -9.30 -2.07 2.04
C ILE A 131 -8.07 -2.50 2.86
N TRP A 132 -8.04 -2.15 4.13
CA TRP A 132 -7.07 -2.62 5.10
C TRP A 132 -7.64 -3.81 5.86
N PHE A 133 -7.00 -4.97 5.73
CA PHE A 133 -7.29 -6.18 6.49
C PHE A 133 -6.18 -6.44 7.51
N ALA A 134 -6.57 -6.90 8.70
CA ALA A 134 -5.68 -7.46 9.71
C ALA A 134 -6.51 -8.34 10.67
N GLY A 135 -6.91 -9.55 10.21
CA GLY A 135 -7.86 -10.41 10.91
C GLY A 135 -9.30 -9.87 10.84
N GLY A 136 -9.67 -9.27 9.74
CA GLY A 136 -10.92 -8.59 9.44
C GLY A 136 -10.68 -7.21 8.84
N VAL A 137 -11.72 -6.52 8.44
CA VAL A 137 -11.62 -5.15 7.89
C VAL A 137 -11.30 -4.17 9.01
N ILE A 138 -10.15 -3.53 8.92
CA ILE A 138 -9.71 -2.46 9.84
C ILE A 138 -10.26 -1.12 9.36
N GLU A 139 -10.04 -0.79 8.09
CA GLU A 139 -10.47 0.48 7.50
C GLU A 139 -10.69 0.35 5.99
N ARG A 140 -11.50 1.27 5.45
CA ARG A 140 -11.75 1.44 4.01
C ARG A 140 -11.43 2.86 3.62
N PHE A 141 -10.68 3.00 2.55
CA PHE A 141 -10.33 4.28 1.95
C PHE A 141 -10.99 4.38 0.58
N ASP A 142 -11.57 5.53 0.27
CA ASP A 142 -12.35 5.74 -0.97
C ASP A 142 -11.47 5.70 -2.23
N SER A 143 -10.16 5.88 -2.08
CA SER A 143 -9.20 5.93 -3.19
C SER A 143 -7.76 5.67 -2.70
N ILE A 144 -6.82 5.48 -3.61
CA ILE A 144 -5.38 5.40 -3.27
C ILE A 144 -4.89 6.71 -2.62
N LYS A 145 -5.38 7.88 -3.08
CA LYS A 145 -5.03 9.16 -2.45
C LYS A 145 -5.52 9.23 -1.00
N SER A 146 -6.76 8.81 -0.74
CA SER A 146 -7.32 8.74 0.61
C SER A 146 -6.56 7.76 1.49
N PHE A 147 -6.17 6.60 0.94
CA PHE A 147 -5.34 5.61 1.60
C PHE A 147 -3.98 6.20 2.03
N LEU A 148 -3.23 6.80 1.12
CA LEU A 148 -1.93 7.40 1.43
C LEU A 148 -2.06 8.54 2.46
N SER A 149 -3.09 9.37 2.36
CA SER A 149 -3.38 10.43 3.34
C SER A 149 -3.75 9.87 4.71
N GLY A 150 -4.53 8.80 4.76
CA GLY A 150 -4.89 8.10 5.99
C GLY A 150 -3.66 7.51 6.68
N MET A 151 -2.82 6.79 5.93
CA MET A 151 -1.58 6.19 6.47
C MET A 151 -0.57 7.25 6.93
N MET A 152 -0.50 8.39 6.24
CA MET A 152 0.26 9.55 6.73
C MET A 152 -0.32 10.09 8.05
N GLY A 153 -1.66 10.04 8.23
CA GLY A 153 -2.32 10.39 9.49
C GLY A 153 -1.91 9.48 10.64
N TYR A 154 -1.89 8.16 10.43
CA TYR A 154 -1.38 7.18 11.40
C TYR A 154 0.09 7.43 11.73
N SER A 155 0.94 7.66 10.74
CA SER A 155 2.35 7.99 10.96
C SER A 155 2.55 9.31 11.74
N LYS A 156 1.66 10.29 11.59
CA LYS A 156 1.67 11.51 12.42
C LYS A 156 1.32 11.22 13.88
N ALA A 157 0.44 10.25 14.13
CA ALA A 157 0.15 9.80 15.50
C ALA A 157 1.36 9.07 16.11
N ASP A 158 1.94 8.12 15.39
CA ASP A 158 3.17 7.43 15.81
C ASP A 158 4.30 8.41 16.13
N MET A 159 4.48 9.46 15.31
CA MET A 159 5.48 10.49 15.56
C MET A 159 5.25 11.25 16.87
N LYS A 160 4.00 11.49 17.27
CA LYS A 160 3.71 12.12 18.57
C LYS A 160 4.12 11.21 19.73
N ASP A 161 3.90 9.92 19.59
CA ASP A 161 4.28 8.93 20.61
C ASP A 161 5.81 8.82 20.74
N LEU A 162 6.55 8.97 19.62
CA LEU A 162 8.02 9.05 19.64
C LEU A 162 8.55 10.30 20.36
N LEU A 163 7.82 11.39 20.34
CA LEU A 163 8.20 12.65 20.96
C LEU A 163 7.86 12.73 22.46
N GLY A 164 6.99 11.84 22.97
CA GLY A 164 6.56 11.77 24.36
C GLY A 164 5.51 12.82 24.70
#